data_d4ea3b64f5049f24a98e53319dcb1a9e
#
_entry.id   d4ea3b64f5049f24a98e53319dcb1a9e
#
_cell.length_a   1.000
_cell.length_b   1.000
_cell.length_c   1.000
_cell.angle_alpha   90.00
_cell.angle_beta   90.00
_cell.angle_gamma   90.00
#
_symmetry.space_group_name_H-M   'P 1'
#
loop_
_entity.id
_entity.type
_entity.pdbx_description
1 polymer ?
#
loop_
_entity_poly.entity_id
_entity_poly.type
_entity_poly.pdbx_seq_one_letter_code
_entity_poly.pdbx_strand_id
1 'polypeptide(L)'
;MKVYFNNSCKICKAEIDIYKKQKIQEIDWVDITNNISAEKETLKSDKELLRRLHIKDNEKVFEGAEAFLLLWKRMPKYRFLYNFFKLPIVFNIFSIIYEIFAFFLYIKNKKQLKN
;
A
#
# COMPACT_ATOMS: atom_id res chain seq x y z
N MET A 1 10.70 -4.46 -6.58
CA MET A 1 9.50 -4.37 -5.72
C MET A 1 8.48 -3.43 -6.36
N LYS A 2 7.26 -3.89 -6.50
CA LYS A 2 6.16 -3.06 -7.04
C LYS A 2 5.21 -2.68 -5.93
N VAL A 3 4.90 -1.39 -5.81
CA VAL A 3 3.96 -0.88 -4.83
C VAL A 3 2.71 -0.40 -5.55
N TYR A 4 1.58 -1.02 -5.24
CA TYR A 4 0.30 -0.72 -5.89
C TYR A 4 -0.48 0.25 -5.01
N PHE A 5 -0.72 1.43 -5.53
CA PHE A 5 -1.38 2.50 -4.78
C PHE A 5 -2.52 3.12 -5.60
N ASN A 6 -3.41 3.82 -4.91
CA ASN A 6 -4.54 4.48 -5.57
C ASN A 6 -4.26 5.96 -5.83
N ASN A 7 -3.87 6.27 -7.05
CA ASN A 7 -3.57 7.65 -7.44
C ASN A 7 -4.81 8.55 -7.50
N SER A 8 -6.00 7.94 -7.55
CA SER A 8 -7.25 8.69 -7.55
C SER A 8 -7.71 9.12 -6.16
N CYS A 9 -7.08 8.62 -5.13
CA CYS A 9 -7.35 8.99 -3.73
C CYS A 9 -6.37 10.08 -3.32
N LYS A 10 -6.89 11.26 -2.95
CA LYS A 10 -6.02 12.40 -2.61
C LYS A 10 -5.10 12.11 -1.43
N ILE A 11 -5.61 11.45 -0.40
CA ILE A 11 -4.83 11.11 0.79
C ILE A 11 -3.76 10.08 0.45
N CYS A 12 -4.15 9.03 -0.28
CA CYS A 12 -3.21 7.98 -0.69
C CYS A 12 -2.11 8.54 -1.58
N LYS A 13 -2.49 9.38 -2.55
CA LYS A 13 -1.53 10.00 -3.46
C LYS A 13 -0.55 10.90 -2.73
N ALA A 14 -1.04 11.70 -1.77
CA ALA A 14 -0.20 12.61 -1.02
C ALA A 14 0.89 11.86 -0.25
N GLU A 15 0.52 10.76 0.39
CA GLU A 15 1.49 9.93 1.11
C GLU A 15 2.52 9.30 0.18
N ILE A 16 2.05 8.73 -0.93
CA ILE A 16 2.95 8.11 -1.90
C ILE A 16 3.88 9.13 -2.54
N ASP A 17 3.39 10.34 -2.82
CA ASP A 17 4.22 11.40 -3.38
C ASP A 17 5.38 11.75 -2.44
N ILE A 18 5.14 11.72 -1.13
CA ILE A 18 6.20 11.93 -0.14
C ILE A 18 7.26 10.83 -0.26
N TYR A 19 6.82 9.59 -0.37
CA TYR A 19 7.75 8.45 -0.50
C TYR A 19 8.52 8.51 -1.83
N LYS A 20 7.89 8.91 -2.91
CA LYS A 20 8.54 9.02 -4.22
C LYS A 20 9.71 9.99 -4.21
N LYS A 21 9.69 10.99 -3.35
CA LYS A 21 10.77 11.96 -3.23
C LYS A 21 12.09 11.32 -2.82
N GLN A 22 12.05 10.15 -2.21
CA GLN A 22 13.26 9.42 -1.81
C GLN A 22 14.01 8.82 -3.01
N LYS A 23 13.35 8.70 -4.15
CA LYS A 23 13.95 8.17 -5.39
C LYS A 23 14.64 6.82 -5.21
N ILE A 24 13.96 5.88 -4.60
CA ILE A 24 14.47 4.52 -4.40
C ILE A 24 14.30 3.73 -5.70
N GLN A 25 15.40 3.37 -6.34
CA GLN A 25 15.37 2.72 -7.66
C GLN A 25 14.72 1.35 -7.68
N GLU A 26 14.77 0.63 -6.56
CA GLU A 26 14.20 -0.73 -6.50
C GLU A 26 12.68 -0.75 -6.36
N ILE A 27 12.06 0.42 -6.25
CA ILE A 27 10.62 0.52 -6.06
C ILE A 27 9.95 1.04 -7.34
N ASP A 28 9.05 0.24 -7.89
CA ASP A 28 8.18 0.65 -8.99
C ASP A 28 6.81 1.00 -8.41
N TRP A 29 6.38 2.23 -8.63
CA TRP A 29 5.09 2.72 -8.14
C TRP A 29 4.02 2.49 -9.21
N VAL A 30 3.00 1.71 -8.88
CA VAL A 30 1.96 1.33 -9.84
C VAL A 30 0.60 1.87 -9.38
N ASP A 31 -0.01 2.71 -10.22
CA ASP A 31 -1.36 3.21 -9.96
C ASP A 31 -2.38 2.13 -10.32
N ILE A 32 -3.26 1.81 -9.38
CA ILE A 32 -4.28 0.76 -9.58
C ILE A 32 -5.50 1.25 -10.34
N THR A 33 -5.62 2.55 -10.58
CA THR A 33 -6.80 3.12 -11.24
C THR A 33 -6.94 2.59 -12.66
N ASN A 34 -8.03 1.85 -12.92
CA ASN A 34 -8.28 1.26 -14.24
C ASN A 34 -7.09 0.47 -14.78
N ASN A 35 -6.45 -0.32 -13.91
CA ASN A 35 -5.24 -1.04 -14.28
C ASN A 35 -5.46 -2.56 -14.21
N ILE A 36 -5.84 -3.14 -15.34
CA ILE A 36 -6.08 -4.59 -15.44
C ILE A 36 -4.77 -5.37 -15.26
N SER A 37 -3.65 -4.81 -15.69
CA SER A 37 -2.35 -5.45 -15.52
C SER A 37 -2.01 -5.65 -14.05
N ALA A 38 -2.35 -4.67 -13.20
CA ALA A 38 -2.13 -4.79 -11.76
C ALA A 38 -2.94 -5.94 -11.18
N GLU A 39 -4.18 -6.11 -11.63
CA GLU A 39 -5.02 -7.22 -11.19
C GLU A 39 -4.42 -8.57 -11.57
N LYS A 40 -3.88 -8.68 -12.78
CA LYS A 40 -3.26 -9.91 -13.24
C LYS A 40 -1.96 -10.21 -12.51
N GLU A 41 -1.14 -9.18 -12.26
CA GLU A 41 0.14 -9.35 -11.59
C GLU A 41 -0.02 -9.79 -10.14
N THR A 42 -1.04 -9.28 -9.46
CA THR A 42 -1.26 -9.55 -8.04
C THR A 42 -2.24 -10.70 -7.79
N LEU A 43 -3.01 -11.10 -8.80
CA LEU A 43 -4.11 -12.06 -8.67
C LEU A 43 -5.16 -11.53 -7.68
N LYS A 44 -5.30 -10.21 -7.62
CA LYS A 44 -6.27 -9.53 -6.77
C LYS A 44 -7.24 -8.74 -7.63
N SER A 45 -8.50 -8.64 -7.20
CA SER A 45 -9.50 -7.83 -7.90
C SER A 45 -9.22 -6.33 -7.68
N ASP A 46 -9.83 -5.49 -8.51
CA ASP A 46 -9.73 -4.05 -8.34
C ASP A 46 -10.26 -3.61 -6.97
N LYS A 47 -11.30 -4.29 -6.48
CA LYS A 47 -11.85 -4.04 -5.16
C LYS A 47 -10.84 -4.33 -4.06
N GLU A 48 -10.14 -5.46 -4.15
CA GLU A 48 -9.12 -5.82 -3.17
C GLU A 48 -7.96 -4.84 -3.20
N LEU A 49 -7.52 -4.45 -4.40
CA LEU A 49 -6.43 -3.48 -4.55
C LEU A 49 -6.80 -2.11 -3.99
N LEU A 50 -8.07 -1.71 -4.14
CA LEU A 50 -8.55 -0.45 -3.59
C LEU A 50 -8.65 -0.51 -2.06
N ARG A 51 -8.96 -1.68 -1.51
CA ARG A 51 -9.21 -1.86 -0.09
C ARG A 51 -7.95 -1.68 0.77
N ARG A 52 -6.79 -2.09 0.25
CA ARG A 52 -5.52 -2.06 0.99
C ARG A 52 -4.35 -1.74 0.09
N LEU A 53 -3.26 -1.26 0.70
CA LEU A 53 -1.99 -1.13 -0.01
C LEU A 53 -1.47 -2.54 -0.32
N HIS A 54 -0.98 -2.75 -1.53
CA HIS A 54 -0.40 -4.02 -1.95
C HIS A 54 1.02 -3.83 -2.44
N ILE A 55 1.88 -4.78 -2.15
CA ILE A 55 3.26 -4.79 -2.62
C ILE A 55 3.58 -6.18 -3.15
N LYS A 56 4.17 -6.25 -4.34
CA LYS A 56 4.67 -7.51 -4.89
C LYS A 56 6.19 -7.50 -4.87
N ASP A 57 6.78 -8.48 -4.20
CA ASP A 57 8.23 -8.62 -4.08
C ASP A 57 8.59 -10.10 -4.19
N ASN A 58 9.45 -10.43 -5.16
CA ASN A 58 9.90 -11.81 -5.40
C ASN A 58 8.74 -12.80 -5.51
N GLU A 59 7.73 -12.49 -6.31
CA GLU A 59 6.55 -13.31 -6.57
C GLU A 59 5.58 -13.43 -5.38
N LYS A 60 5.88 -12.79 -4.25
CA LYS A 60 4.98 -12.72 -3.12
C LYS A 60 4.24 -11.41 -3.10
N VAL A 61 2.94 -11.46 -2.75
CA VAL A 61 2.10 -10.27 -2.61
C VAL A 61 1.80 -10.05 -1.14
N PHE A 62 2.14 -8.85 -0.67
CA PHE A 62 1.88 -8.42 0.70
C PHE A 62 0.79 -7.36 0.68
N GLU A 63 -0.06 -7.33 1.69
CA GLU A 63 -1.14 -6.34 1.74
C GLU A 63 -1.30 -5.76 3.14
N GLY A 64 -1.88 -4.55 3.20
CA GLY A 64 -2.23 -3.91 4.45
C GLY A 64 -1.03 -3.45 5.26
N ALA A 65 -1.13 -3.61 6.57
CA ALA A 65 -0.08 -3.17 7.49
C ALA A 65 1.26 -3.85 7.21
N GLU A 66 1.22 -5.12 6.81
CA GLU A 66 2.43 -5.87 6.47
C GLU A 66 3.13 -5.25 5.25
N ALA A 67 2.36 -4.77 4.28
CA ALA A 67 2.93 -4.10 3.11
C ALA A 67 3.64 -2.80 3.53
N PHE A 68 3.07 -2.05 4.45
CA PHE A 68 3.71 -0.84 4.97
C PHE A 68 5.03 -1.16 5.67
N LEU A 69 5.08 -2.22 6.46
CA LEU A 69 6.32 -2.62 7.11
C LEU A 69 7.40 -2.94 6.09
N LEU A 70 7.05 -3.67 5.04
CA LEU A 70 8.00 -4.01 3.98
C LEU A 70 8.50 -2.76 3.27
N LEU A 71 7.60 -1.83 2.99
CA LEU A 71 7.96 -0.57 2.34
C LEU A 71 8.94 0.24 3.19
N TRP A 72 8.63 0.44 4.46
CA TRP A 72 9.48 1.20 5.36
C TRP A 72 10.84 0.53 5.57
N LYS A 73 10.88 -0.79 5.58
CA LYS A 73 12.13 -1.54 5.69
C LYS A 73 13.07 -1.22 4.52
N ARG A 74 12.51 -1.02 3.32
CA ARG A 74 13.27 -0.74 2.11
C ARG A 74 13.63 0.72 1.93
N MET A 75 13.08 1.61 2.76
CA MET A 75 13.32 3.05 2.66
C MET A 75 14.19 3.52 3.83
N PRO A 76 15.46 3.88 3.58
CA PRO A 76 16.38 4.25 4.67
C PRO A 76 15.83 5.33 5.60
N LYS A 77 15.17 6.35 5.04
CA LYS A 77 14.64 7.46 5.82
C LYS A 77 13.49 7.05 6.76
N TYR A 78 12.79 5.97 6.41
CA TYR A 78 11.63 5.50 7.19
C TYR A 78 11.89 4.20 7.93
N ARG A 79 13.16 3.74 7.96
CA ARG A 79 13.49 2.50 8.65
C ARG A 79 13.19 2.57 10.15
N PHE A 80 13.20 3.76 10.74
CA PHE A 80 12.85 3.92 12.16
C PHE A 80 11.39 3.52 12.40
N LEU A 81 10.50 3.77 11.42
CA LEU A 81 9.11 3.34 11.51
C LEU A 81 9.03 1.81 11.46
N TYR A 82 9.81 1.18 10.59
CA TYR A 82 9.85 -0.27 10.54
C TYR A 82 10.31 -0.85 11.88
N ASN A 83 11.38 -0.32 12.44
CA ASN A 83 11.93 -0.82 13.70
C ASN A 83 10.95 -0.71 14.86
N PHE A 84 10.11 0.32 14.86
CA PHE A 84 9.10 0.51 15.90
C PHE A 84 7.88 -0.36 15.67
N PHE A 85 7.33 -0.33 14.45
CA PHE A 85 6.07 -1.01 14.16
C PHE A 85 6.20 -2.52 13.94
N LYS A 86 7.43 -3.05 13.85
CA LYS A 86 7.63 -4.50 13.75
C LYS A 86 7.44 -5.21 15.08
N LEU A 87 7.45 -4.49 16.21
CA LEU A 87 7.24 -5.08 17.53
C LEU A 87 5.84 -5.67 17.59
N PRO A 88 5.68 -6.93 18.10
CA PRO A 88 4.39 -7.64 17.98
C PRO A 88 3.17 -6.89 18.51
N ILE A 89 3.26 -6.29 19.70
CA ILE A 89 2.14 -5.56 20.28
C ILE A 89 1.86 -4.29 19.47
N VAL A 90 2.91 -3.56 19.11
CA VAL A 90 2.78 -2.33 18.31
C VAL A 90 2.19 -2.65 16.95
N PHE A 91 2.65 -3.74 16.32
CA PHE A 91 2.16 -4.15 15.01
C PHE A 91 0.67 -4.50 15.07
N ASN A 92 0.24 -5.21 16.12
CA ASN A 92 -1.17 -5.57 16.26
C ASN A 92 -2.06 -4.33 16.37
N ILE A 93 -1.64 -3.34 17.16
CA ILE A 93 -2.37 -2.08 17.30
C ILE A 93 -2.39 -1.33 15.98
N PHE A 94 -1.23 -1.25 15.32
CA PHE A 94 -1.12 -0.59 14.01
C PHE A 94 -2.03 -1.26 12.99
N SER A 95 -2.07 -2.59 12.94
CA SER A 95 -2.92 -3.33 12.01
C SER A 95 -4.40 -2.99 12.20
N ILE A 96 -4.85 -2.90 13.45
CA ILE A 96 -6.25 -2.58 13.75
C ILE A 96 -6.56 -1.15 13.28
N ILE A 97 -5.70 -0.19 13.63
CA ILE A 97 -5.88 1.20 13.22
C ILE A 97 -5.85 1.33 11.71
N TYR A 98 -4.90 0.65 11.06
CA TYR A 98 -4.80 0.66 9.60
C TYR A 98 -6.08 0.12 8.96
N GLU A 99 -6.61 -0.99 9.46
CA GLU A 99 -7.81 -1.59 8.88
C GLU A 99 -9.02 -0.67 8.99
N ILE A 100 -9.17 0.03 10.11
CA ILE A 100 -10.24 1.00 10.28
C ILE A 100 -10.08 2.14 9.27
N PHE A 101 -8.87 2.69 9.18
CA PHE A 101 -8.57 3.80 8.28
C PHE A 101 -8.75 3.39 6.82
N ALA A 102 -8.26 2.21 6.46
CA ALA A 102 -8.38 1.69 5.11
C ALA A 102 -9.84 1.46 4.72
N PHE A 103 -10.66 1.01 5.67
CA PHE A 103 -12.08 0.82 5.43
C PHE A 103 -12.76 2.15 5.10
N PHE A 104 -12.47 3.20 5.86
CA PHE A 104 -13.02 4.53 5.57
C PHE A 104 -12.60 5.04 4.21
N LEU A 105 -11.32 4.89 3.87
CA LEU A 105 -10.83 5.30 2.56
C LEU A 105 -11.47 4.49 1.44
N TYR A 106 -11.68 3.20 1.68
CA TYR A 106 -12.35 2.34 0.72
C TYR A 106 -13.77 2.83 0.45
N ILE A 107 -14.54 3.09 1.50
CA ILE A 107 -15.91 3.59 1.37
C ILE A 107 -15.94 4.91 0.60
N LYS A 108 -14.98 5.80 0.92
CA LYS A 108 -14.88 7.09 0.26
C LYS A 108 -14.55 6.98 -1.23
N ASN A 109 -13.74 5.99 -1.60
CA ASN A 109 -13.24 5.86 -2.97
C ASN A 109 -13.88 4.75 -3.78
N LYS A 110 -14.82 4.00 -3.22
CA LYS A 110 -15.40 2.85 -3.92
C LYS A 110 -16.15 3.22 -5.20
N LYS A 111 -16.48 4.49 -5.38
CA LYS A 111 -17.15 4.97 -6.59
C LYS A 111 -16.30 4.82 -7.84
N GLN A 112 -14.98 4.71 -7.69
CA GLN A 112 -14.11 4.52 -8.85
C GLN A 112 -14.13 3.09 -9.38
N LEU A 113 -14.69 2.15 -8.62
CA LEU A 113 -14.82 0.78 -9.07
C LEU A 113 -15.83 0.68 -10.19
N LYS A 114 -15.57 -0.17 -11.18
CA LYS A 114 -16.43 -0.37 -12.32
C LYS A 114 -17.56 -1.34 -11.97
N ASN A 115 -18.57 -0.89 -11.31
CA ASN A 115 -19.76 -1.71 -11.09
C ASN A 115 -20.88 -0.83 -10.64
#